data_52e05202ff4bbfae6290e7a96552fcf8
#
_entry.id   52e05202ff4bbfae6290e7a96552fcf8
#
_cell.length_a   1.000
_cell.length_b   1.000
_cell.length_c   1.000
_cell.angle_alpha   90.00
_cell.angle_beta   90.00
_cell.angle_gamma   90.00
#
_symmetry.space_group_name_H-M   'P 1'
#
loop_
_entity.id
_entity.type
_entity.pdbx_description
1 polymer ?
#
loop_
_entity_poly.entity_id
_entity_poly.type
_entity_poly.pdbx_seq_one_letter_code
_entity_poly.pdbx_strand_id
1 'polypeptide(L)'
;MEYELKHNMCLLCGDIHGCLRDKYEKKGFFDSVDKCGGFENADIIILGDIGVGFYHYDYINDEYKPHGDLKWLKELDSWAKKHNNDVWVFRGNHDDPAKYTEDCKLWDWFDNIHCLRDGDTVISHNGKRYLVVPGSISIDRSGRHRVDGFTYWSDEYMKHDLYEKMEASEFYGVFAHSGPTPPECMKSHFVENWEKREKEGDFWQPDKKFPKGLKETIEEERENIDKIIAKFKPKYWFNGHYHQDAHFERNGCEVFALDIVKFLELDRYE
;
A
#
# COMPACT_ATOMS: atom_id res chain seq x y z
N MET A 1 8.94 -11.73 -10.53
CA MET A 1 8.56 -11.81 -11.98
C MET A 1 8.68 -10.44 -12.61
N GLU A 2 8.64 -10.32 -13.96
CA GLU A 2 8.62 -9.02 -14.64
C GLU A 2 7.29 -8.85 -15.37
N TYR A 3 6.68 -7.67 -15.24
CA TYR A 3 5.40 -7.31 -15.85
C TYR A 3 5.54 -6.01 -16.63
N GLU A 4 5.05 -5.99 -17.86
CA GLU A 4 5.03 -4.79 -18.70
C GLU A 4 3.65 -4.12 -18.61
N LEU A 5 3.63 -2.81 -18.34
CA LEU A 5 2.42 -2.00 -18.41
C LEU A 5 1.94 -1.85 -19.85
N LYS A 6 0.64 -1.89 -20.06
CA LYS A 6 0.04 -1.92 -21.40
C LYS A 6 -0.29 -0.54 -21.94
N HIS A 7 -0.60 0.38 -21.06
CA HIS A 7 -1.12 1.70 -21.41
C HIS A 7 -0.05 2.78 -21.32
N ASN A 8 -0.19 3.83 -22.12
CA ASN A 8 0.72 4.96 -22.06
C ASN A 8 0.52 5.83 -20.81
N MET A 9 -0.69 5.82 -20.24
CA MET A 9 -0.99 6.50 -18.98
C MET A 9 -0.76 5.52 -17.83
N CYS A 10 0.06 5.89 -16.87
CA CYS A 10 0.23 5.16 -15.62
C CYS A 10 -0.08 6.06 -14.43
N LEU A 11 -0.99 5.59 -13.58
CA LEU A 11 -1.44 6.30 -12.38
C LEU A 11 -1.08 5.49 -11.14
N LEU A 12 -0.49 6.14 -10.15
CA LEU A 12 -0.30 5.59 -8.81
C LEU A 12 -1.49 6.03 -7.94
N CYS A 13 -2.01 5.13 -7.14
CA CYS A 13 -3.08 5.41 -6.19
C CYS A 13 -2.63 5.01 -4.78
N GLY A 14 -2.85 5.87 -3.79
CA GLY A 14 -2.68 5.51 -2.39
C GLY A 14 -3.73 4.48 -1.94
N ASP A 15 -3.72 4.18 -0.67
CA ASP A 15 -4.56 3.17 -0.01
C ASP A 15 -6.04 3.31 -0.34
N ILE A 16 -6.76 2.20 -0.54
CA ILE A 16 -8.21 2.25 -0.81
C ILE A 16 -9.06 1.55 0.27
N HIS A 17 -8.46 0.67 1.08
CA HIS A 17 -9.12 -0.04 2.19
C HIS A 17 -10.47 -0.68 1.82
N GLY A 18 -10.59 -1.24 0.60
CA GLY A 18 -11.83 -1.83 0.08
C GLY A 18 -12.96 -0.81 -0.18
N CYS A 19 -12.69 0.48 -0.05
CA CYS A 19 -13.68 1.53 -0.22
C CYS A 19 -13.76 1.99 -1.67
N LEU A 20 -14.58 1.33 -2.49
CA LEU A 20 -14.81 1.77 -3.87
C LEU A 20 -15.72 3.01 -3.95
N ARG A 21 -16.73 3.11 -3.08
CA ARG A 21 -17.63 4.27 -2.99
C ARG A 21 -17.95 4.60 -1.54
N ASP A 22 -17.79 5.84 -1.17
CA ASP A 22 -18.17 6.36 0.13
C ASP A 22 -19.49 7.16 0.02
N LYS A 23 -20.53 6.65 0.65
CA LYS A 23 -21.87 7.26 0.61
C LYS A 23 -21.95 8.62 1.32
N TYR A 24 -21.08 8.86 2.28
CA TYR A 24 -21.18 10.03 3.17
C TYR A 24 -20.19 11.12 2.78
N GLU A 25 -18.91 10.78 2.69
CA GLU A 25 -17.83 11.75 2.47
C GLU A 25 -17.35 11.82 1.01
N LYS A 26 -17.81 10.88 0.16
CA LYS A 26 -17.38 10.75 -1.24
C LYS A 26 -15.85 10.69 -1.38
N LYS A 27 -15.24 9.83 -0.58
CA LYS A 27 -13.80 9.59 -0.52
C LYS A 27 -13.40 8.18 -0.99
N GLY A 28 -14.31 7.44 -1.62
CA GLY A 28 -14.00 6.13 -2.20
C GLY A 28 -13.19 6.24 -3.49
N PHE A 29 -12.67 5.11 -3.96
CA PHE A 29 -11.87 5.02 -5.18
C PHE A 29 -12.61 5.63 -6.39
N PHE A 30 -13.82 5.19 -6.69
CA PHE A 30 -14.60 5.72 -7.82
C PHE A 30 -15.00 7.19 -7.63
N ASP A 31 -15.25 7.61 -6.38
CA ASP A 31 -15.54 9.03 -6.11
C ASP A 31 -14.33 9.92 -6.43
N SER A 32 -13.13 9.43 -6.23
CA SER A 32 -11.88 10.14 -6.55
C SER A 32 -11.58 10.09 -8.03
N VAL A 33 -11.82 8.96 -8.71
CA VAL A 33 -11.77 8.84 -10.18
C VAL A 33 -12.72 9.87 -10.83
N ASP A 34 -13.97 9.94 -10.37
CA ASP A 34 -14.96 10.89 -10.89
C ASP A 34 -14.50 12.36 -10.72
N LYS A 35 -13.88 12.71 -9.58
CA LYS A 35 -13.31 14.04 -9.33
C LYS A 35 -12.16 14.39 -10.27
N CYS A 36 -11.39 13.40 -10.72
CA CYS A 36 -10.31 13.58 -11.69
C CYS A 36 -10.80 13.62 -13.15
N GLY A 37 -12.11 13.49 -13.39
CA GLY A 37 -12.67 13.48 -14.74
C GLY A 37 -12.75 12.11 -15.40
N GLY A 38 -12.49 11.04 -14.65
CA GLY A 38 -12.44 9.66 -15.14
C GLY A 38 -11.06 9.28 -15.67
N PHE A 39 -10.82 7.97 -15.78
CA PHE A 39 -9.60 7.41 -16.38
C PHE A 39 -9.98 6.35 -17.41
N GLU A 40 -9.37 6.43 -18.57
CA GLU A 40 -9.52 5.46 -19.66
C GLU A 40 -8.16 5.15 -20.28
N ASN A 41 -7.98 3.90 -20.69
CA ASN A 41 -6.72 3.42 -21.28
C ASN A 41 -5.51 3.67 -20.35
N ALA A 42 -5.64 3.31 -19.08
CA ALA A 42 -4.64 3.55 -18.05
C ALA A 42 -4.25 2.27 -17.30
N ASP A 43 -2.99 2.17 -16.92
CA ASP A 43 -2.52 1.29 -15.86
C ASP A 43 -2.62 2.03 -14.52
N ILE A 44 -3.29 1.43 -13.53
CA ILE A 44 -3.48 2.03 -12.21
C ILE A 44 -2.82 1.12 -11.19
N ILE A 45 -1.78 1.60 -10.51
CA ILE A 45 -1.06 0.86 -9.48
C ILE A 45 -1.52 1.35 -8.11
N ILE A 46 -2.15 0.47 -7.33
CA ILE A 46 -2.55 0.76 -5.95
C ILE A 46 -1.40 0.38 -5.02
N LEU A 47 -0.94 1.34 -4.22
CA LEU A 47 0.27 1.24 -3.40
C LEU A 47 0.03 0.50 -2.06
N GLY A 48 -0.63 -0.65 -2.13
CA GLY A 48 -1.01 -1.49 -0.99
C GLY A 48 -2.33 -1.07 -0.33
N ASP A 49 -2.68 -1.75 0.74
CA ASP A 49 -3.92 -1.55 1.50
C ASP A 49 -5.17 -1.48 0.62
N ILE A 50 -5.26 -2.43 -0.31
CA ILE A 50 -6.48 -2.61 -1.10
C ILE A 50 -7.62 -3.16 -0.23
N GLY A 51 -7.31 -3.89 0.86
CA GLY A 51 -8.24 -4.40 1.86
C GLY A 51 -8.70 -5.84 1.61
N VAL A 52 -7.94 -6.63 0.85
CA VAL A 52 -8.29 -8.01 0.53
C VAL A 52 -7.99 -8.94 1.70
N GLY A 53 -8.99 -9.73 2.10
CA GLY A 53 -8.91 -10.64 3.24
C GLY A 53 -9.16 -9.97 4.58
N PHE A 54 -9.27 -8.66 4.61
CA PHE A 54 -9.49 -7.91 5.84
C PHE A 54 -10.95 -8.05 6.32
N TYR A 55 -11.14 -8.40 7.59
CA TYR A 55 -12.44 -8.52 8.22
C TYR A 55 -12.81 -7.20 8.90
N HIS A 56 -14.09 -6.80 8.84
CA HIS A 56 -14.58 -5.71 9.65
C HIS A 56 -15.32 -6.24 10.88
N TYR A 57 -15.25 -5.49 11.97
CA TYR A 57 -15.97 -5.82 13.19
C TYR A 57 -17.38 -5.24 13.17
N ASP A 58 -18.38 -6.11 13.27
CA ASP A 58 -19.78 -5.73 13.38
C ASP A 58 -20.13 -5.47 14.85
N TYR A 59 -20.17 -4.20 15.25
CA TYR A 59 -20.50 -3.78 16.63
C TYR A 59 -21.93 -4.13 17.06
N ILE A 60 -22.84 -4.39 16.11
CA ILE A 60 -24.23 -4.73 16.43
C ILE A 60 -24.33 -6.20 16.85
N ASN A 61 -23.64 -7.07 16.14
CA ASN A 61 -23.69 -8.52 16.37
C ASN A 61 -22.49 -9.05 17.17
N ASP A 62 -21.54 -8.20 17.53
CA ASP A 62 -20.31 -8.54 18.27
C ASP A 62 -19.50 -9.65 17.57
N GLU A 63 -19.34 -9.55 16.25
CA GLU A 63 -18.65 -10.55 15.43
C GLU A 63 -17.77 -9.94 14.34
N TYR A 64 -16.77 -10.71 13.89
CA TYR A 64 -15.97 -10.36 12.69
C TYR A 64 -16.67 -10.89 11.44
N LYS A 65 -16.84 -10.01 10.45
CA LYS A 65 -17.43 -10.35 9.14
C LYS A 65 -16.41 -10.18 8.03
N PRO A 66 -16.34 -11.14 7.07
CA PRO A 66 -15.51 -10.97 5.88
C PRO A 66 -15.96 -9.73 5.10
N HIS A 67 -15.01 -8.99 4.56
CA HIS A 67 -15.27 -7.74 3.83
C HIS A 67 -16.02 -7.94 2.50
N GLY A 68 -16.17 -9.19 2.06
CA GLY A 68 -16.90 -9.50 0.82
C GLY A 68 -16.08 -9.23 -0.44
N ASP A 69 -14.79 -9.53 -0.39
CA ASP A 69 -13.76 -9.23 -1.40
C ASP A 69 -14.18 -9.55 -2.83
N LEU A 70 -14.72 -10.74 -3.08
CA LEU A 70 -15.14 -11.13 -4.42
C LEU A 70 -16.19 -10.19 -5.03
N LYS A 71 -17.02 -9.56 -4.21
CA LYS A 71 -18.06 -8.66 -4.71
C LYS A 71 -17.46 -7.34 -5.19
N TRP A 72 -16.66 -6.69 -4.36
CA TRP A 72 -16.12 -5.39 -4.72
C TRP A 72 -14.94 -5.51 -5.71
N LEU A 73 -14.16 -6.60 -5.68
CA LEU A 73 -13.16 -6.89 -6.70
C LEU A 73 -13.80 -7.09 -8.08
N LYS A 74 -14.95 -7.80 -8.17
CA LYS A 74 -15.70 -7.90 -9.43
C LYS A 74 -16.24 -6.57 -9.92
N GLU A 75 -16.64 -5.69 -9.02
CA GLU A 75 -17.07 -4.33 -9.37
C GLU A 75 -15.89 -3.53 -9.94
N LEU A 76 -14.72 -3.61 -9.30
CA LEU A 76 -13.49 -2.96 -9.76
C LEU A 76 -13.02 -3.51 -11.12
N ASP A 77 -12.99 -4.84 -11.29
CA ASP A 77 -12.63 -5.48 -12.56
C ASP A 77 -13.59 -5.08 -13.70
N SER A 78 -14.89 -5.09 -13.43
CA SER A 78 -15.92 -4.69 -14.42
C SER A 78 -15.77 -3.22 -14.82
N TRP A 79 -15.45 -2.36 -13.87
CA TRP A 79 -15.15 -0.95 -14.13
C TRP A 79 -13.86 -0.81 -14.95
N ALA A 80 -12.79 -1.49 -14.58
CA ALA A 80 -11.53 -1.46 -15.29
C ALA A 80 -11.70 -1.92 -16.74
N LYS A 81 -12.37 -3.05 -16.95
CA LYS A 81 -12.70 -3.58 -18.27
C LYS A 81 -13.52 -2.60 -19.13
N LYS A 82 -14.54 -1.98 -18.53
CA LYS A 82 -15.41 -1.00 -19.22
C LYS A 82 -14.63 0.20 -19.74
N HIS A 83 -13.61 0.65 -19.01
CA HIS A 83 -12.84 1.83 -19.34
C HIS A 83 -11.48 1.50 -19.98
N ASN A 84 -11.26 0.23 -20.35
CA ASN A 84 -10.01 -0.28 -20.91
C ASN A 84 -8.79 0.07 -20.01
N ASN A 85 -8.96 -0.10 -18.69
CA ASN A 85 -7.91 0.08 -17.71
C ASN A 85 -7.39 -1.27 -17.20
N ASP A 86 -6.14 -1.33 -16.75
CA ASP A 86 -5.60 -2.43 -15.96
C ASP A 86 -5.28 -1.91 -14.54
N VAL A 87 -5.69 -2.67 -13.51
CA VAL A 87 -5.45 -2.32 -12.10
C VAL A 87 -4.42 -3.29 -11.53
N TRP A 88 -3.32 -2.76 -11.02
CA TRP A 88 -2.22 -3.49 -10.45
C TRP A 88 -2.23 -3.32 -8.93
N VAL A 89 -2.19 -4.42 -8.20
CA VAL A 89 -2.32 -4.41 -6.74
C VAL A 89 -1.23 -5.23 -6.09
N PHE A 90 -0.76 -4.78 -4.95
CA PHE A 90 0.10 -5.55 -4.05
C PHE A 90 -0.33 -5.32 -2.60
N ARG A 91 0.09 -6.19 -1.70
CA ARG A 91 -0.35 -6.14 -0.30
C ARG A 91 0.22 -4.93 0.44
N GLY A 92 -0.60 -4.34 1.30
CA GLY A 92 -0.17 -3.52 2.43
C GLY A 92 -0.28 -4.28 3.74
N ASN A 93 -0.43 -3.56 4.86
CA ASN A 93 -0.66 -4.18 6.17
C ASN A 93 -2.16 -4.44 6.47
N HIS A 94 -3.07 -3.88 5.69
CA HIS A 94 -4.51 -4.19 5.73
C HIS A 94 -4.92 -5.21 4.65
N ASP A 95 -4.00 -6.05 4.22
CA ASP A 95 -4.25 -7.12 3.26
C ASP A 95 -3.78 -8.46 3.84
N ASP A 96 -4.55 -9.52 3.65
CA ASP A 96 -4.16 -10.88 4.05
C ASP A 96 -2.96 -11.37 3.20
N PRO A 97 -1.76 -11.53 3.75
CA PRO A 97 -0.57 -11.94 2.99
C PRO A 97 -0.77 -13.25 2.23
N ALA A 98 -1.62 -14.16 2.74
CA ALA A 98 -1.91 -15.43 2.07
C ALA A 98 -2.64 -15.27 0.72
N LYS A 99 -3.26 -14.10 0.48
CA LYS A 99 -3.92 -13.79 -0.80
C LYS A 99 -2.94 -13.37 -1.89
N TYR A 100 -1.68 -13.08 -1.55
CA TYR A 100 -0.65 -12.59 -2.46
C TYR A 100 0.46 -13.61 -2.73
N THR A 101 0.24 -14.87 -2.35
CA THR A 101 1.17 -15.98 -2.65
C THR A 101 0.98 -16.50 -4.07
N GLU A 102 1.98 -17.22 -4.61
CA GLU A 102 1.91 -17.85 -5.94
C GLU A 102 0.80 -18.90 -6.03
N ASP A 103 0.50 -19.58 -4.92
CA ASP A 103 -0.53 -20.63 -4.86
C ASP A 103 -1.96 -20.06 -4.76
N CYS A 104 -2.12 -18.77 -4.49
CA CYS A 104 -3.44 -18.16 -4.37
C CYS A 104 -4.09 -17.96 -5.74
N LYS A 105 -5.28 -18.56 -5.91
CA LYS A 105 -6.06 -18.53 -7.16
C LYS A 105 -7.09 -17.40 -7.19
N LEU A 106 -7.10 -16.51 -6.21
CA LEU A 106 -8.06 -15.39 -6.17
C LEU A 106 -7.95 -14.52 -7.41
N TRP A 107 -6.73 -14.19 -7.82
CA TRP A 107 -6.46 -13.25 -8.89
C TRP A 107 -6.72 -13.83 -10.29
N ASP A 108 -6.74 -15.16 -10.44
CA ASP A 108 -7.09 -15.84 -11.69
C ASP A 108 -8.56 -15.60 -12.12
N TRP A 109 -9.38 -14.99 -11.24
CA TRP A 109 -10.80 -14.71 -11.51
C TRP A 109 -11.04 -13.35 -12.17
N PHE A 110 -10.00 -12.55 -12.38
CA PHE A 110 -10.09 -11.19 -12.87
C PHE A 110 -9.24 -11.01 -14.13
N ASP A 111 -9.80 -10.36 -15.13
CA ASP A 111 -9.13 -10.11 -16.41
C ASP A 111 -8.27 -8.82 -16.35
N ASN A 112 -8.74 -7.82 -15.57
CA ASN A 112 -8.17 -6.48 -15.50
C ASN A 112 -7.65 -6.08 -14.11
N ILE A 113 -7.53 -7.05 -13.18
CA ILE A 113 -6.85 -6.86 -11.90
C ILE A 113 -5.67 -7.82 -11.83
N HIS A 114 -4.49 -7.27 -11.65
CA HIS A 114 -3.22 -8.00 -11.66
C HIS A 114 -2.55 -7.92 -10.29
N CYS A 115 -2.15 -9.06 -9.74
CA CYS A 115 -1.46 -9.14 -8.44
C CYS A 115 0.04 -9.07 -8.63
N LEU A 116 0.66 -8.09 -8.00
CA LEU A 116 2.10 -7.96 -7.85
C LEU A 116 2.54 -8.51 -6.49
N ARG A 117 3.73 -9.11 -6.44
CA ARG A 117 4.27 -9.77 -5.26
C ARG A 117 5.58 -9.14 -4.82
N ASP A 118 6.04 -9.56 -3.64
CA ASP A 118 7.34 -9.13 -3.09
C ASP A 118 8.48 -9.40 -4.09
N GLY A 119 9.19 -8.35 -4.49
CA GLY A 119 10.33 -8.43 -5.40
C GLY A 119 9.99 -8.51 -6.89
N ASP A 120 8.72 -8.42 -7.26
CA ASP A 120 8.34 -8.29 -8.66
C ASP A 120 8.87 -6.98 -9.26
N THR A 121 9.01 -6.98 -10.57
CA THR A 121 9.42 -5.80 -11.34
C THR A 121 8.30 -5.38 -12.27
N VAL A 122 7.97 -4.11 -12.26
CA VAL A 122 7.06 -3.48 -13.22
C VAL A 122 7.89 -2.68 -14.21
N ILE A 123 7.62 -2.84 -15.50
CA ILE A 123 8.26 -2.10 -16.59
C ILE A 123 7.22 -1.15 -17.18
N SER A 124 7.46 0.16 -17.09
CA SER A 124 6.58 1.16 -17.69
C SER A 124 6.65 1.14 -19.22
N HIS A 125 5.69 1.79 -19.87
CA HIS A 125 5.70 1.90 -21.33
C HIS A 125 6.96 2.61 -21.88
N ASN A 126 7.65 3.42 -21.06
CA ASN A 126 8.93 4.05 -21.38
C ASN A 126 10.14 3.14 -21.09
N GLY A 127 9.91 1.88 -20.73
CA GLY A 127 10.95 0.90 -20.42
C GLY A 127 11.65 1.13 -19.08
N LYS A 128 11.09 1.95 -18.20
CA LYS A 128 11.62 2.15 -16.83
C LYS A 128 11.21 1.00 -15.93
N ARG A 129 12.18 0.51 -15.15
CA ARG A 129 11.99 -0.63 -14.24
C ARG A 129 11.71 -0.16 -12.83
N TYR A 130 10.66 -0.67 -12.24
CA TYR A 130 10.23 -0.38 -10.87
C TYR A 130 10.19 -1.67 -10.04
N LEU A 131 10.86 -1.64 -8.88
CA LEU A 131 10.81 -2.74 -7.91
C LEU A 131 9.54 -2.64 -7.06
N VAL A 132 8.89 -3.77 -6.80
CA VAL A 132 7.70 -3.84 -5.93
C VAL A 132 8.12 -4.28 -4.52
N VAL A 133 7.79 -3.45 -3.52
CA VAL A 133 8.15 -3.63 -2.10
C VAL A 133 6.89 -3.58 -1.23
N PRO A 134 6.12 -4.68 -1.15
CA PRO A 134 4.86 -4.76 -0.41
C PRO A 134 5.07 -4.88 1.11
N GLY A 135 3.97 -4.61 1.85
CA GLY A 135 3.87 -4.82 3.28
C GLY A 135 4.35 -3.64 4.10
N SER A 136 3.89 -3.59 5.33
CA SER A 136 4.27 -2.63 6.35
C SER A 136 3.81 -3.11 7.73
N ILE A 137 4.21 -2.39 8.77
CA ILE A 137 3.87 -2.70 10.16
C ILE A 137 2.64 -1.92 10.58
N SER A 138 1.60 -2.63 11.04
CA SER A 138 0.43 -2.01 11.67
C SER A 138 0.78 -1.36 13.01
N ILE A 139 0.66 -0.05 13.11
CA ILE A 139 0.91 0.69 14.34
C ILE A 139 -0.14 0.44 15.42
N ASP A 140 -1.32 0.01 15.02
CA ASP A 140 -2.48 -0.27 15.88
C ASP A 140 -2.69 -1.77 16.16
N ARG A 141 -1.67 -2.62 15.88
CA ARG A 141 -1.72 -4.09 16.04
C ARG A 141 -2.15 -4.58 17.43
N SER A 142 -2.03 -3.75 18.45
CA SER A 142 -2.56 -4.02 19.81
C SER A 142 -3.98 -3.55 20.03
N GLY A 143 -4.61 -2.97 19.03
CA GLY A 143 -5.97 -2.46 19.10
C GLY A 143 -6.96 -3.56 19.48
N ARG A 144 -8.05 -3.19 20.19
CA ARG A 144 -9.09 -4.13 20.66
C ARG A 144 -9.66 -4.98 19.53
N HIS A 145 -9.69 -4.44 18.30
CA HIS A 145 -10.27 -5.09 17.13
C HIS A 145 -9.23 -5.64 16.17
N ARG A 146 -7.94 -5.67 16.58
CA ARG A 146 -6.88 -6.31 15.82
C ARG A 146 -6.72 -7.75 16.28
N VAL A 147 -7.10 -8.68 15.43
CA VAL A 147 -7.06 -10.13 15.66
C VAL A 147 -6.26 -10.77 14.55
N ASP A 148 -5.25 -11.53 14.93
CA ASP A 148 -4.36 -12.23 14.00
C ASP A 148 -5.16 -13.18 13.10
N GLY A 149 -4.91 -13.11 11.80
CA GLY A 149 -5.63 -13.85 10.76
C GLY A 149 -6.96 -13.26 10.31
N PHE A 150 -7.38 -12.08 10.84
CA PHE A 150 -8.64 -11.42 10.49
C PHE A 150 -8.49 -9.94 10.16
N THR A 151 -7.85 -9.19 11.04
CA THR A 151 -7.69 -7.74 10.92
C THR A 151 -6.25 -7.30 11.18
N TYR A 152 -5.36 -8.27 11.31
CA TYR A 152 -3.95 -8.14 11.53
C TYR A 152 -3.28 -9.46 11.14
N TRP A 153 -2.06 -9.42 10.65
CA TRP A 153 -1.26 -10.60 10.35
C TRP A 153 0.16 -10.42 10.88
N SER A 154 0.63 -11.44 11.60
CA SER A 154 1.98 -11.40 12.19
C SER A 154 3.11 -11.36 11.14
N ASP A 155 2.80 -11.61 9.87
CA ASP A 155 3.71 -11.57 8.71
C ASP A 155 3.36 -10.47 7.68
N GLU A 156 2.62 -9.42 8.11
CA GLU A 156 2.20 -8.30 7.26
C GLU A 156 3.36 -7.41 6.77
N TYR A 157 4.48 -7.44 7.47
CA TYR A 157 5.63 -6.58 7.22
C TYR A 157 6.36 -6.88 5.91
N MET A 158 7.23 -5.96 5.51
CA MET A 158 8.09 -6.09 4.35
C MET A 158 9.08 -7.25 4.52
N LYS A 159 9.21 -8.10 3.49
CA LYS A 159 10.14 -9.24 3.49
C LYS A 159 11.57 -8.81 3.17
N HIS A 160 12.20 -8.10 4.08
CA HIS A 160 13.50 -7.48 3.88
C HIS A 160 14.60 -8.48 3.48
N ASP A 161 14.61 -9.69 4.03
CA ASP A 161 15.55 -10.78 3.67
C ASP A 161 15.54 -11.12 2.17
N LEU A 162 14.38 -10.95 1.49
CA LEU A 162 14.29 -11.11 0.05
C LEU A 162 15.14 -10.08 -0.66
N TYR A 163 14.99 -8.81 -0.31
CA TYR A 163 15.70 -7.71 -0.96
C TYR A 163 17.20 -7.72 -0.66
N GLU A 164 17.61 -8.20 0.51
CA GLU A 164 19.02 -8.42 0.82
C GLU A 164 19.66 -9.46 -0.11
N LYS A 165 18.95 -10.52 -0.45
CA LYS A 165 19.43 -11.62 -1.29
C LYS A 165 19.34 -11.35 -2.79
N MET A 166 18.50 -10.40 -3.20
CA MET A 166 18.41 -10.01 -4.62
C MET A 166 19.77 -9.48 -5.11
N GLU A 167 20.12 -9.79 -6.35
CA GLU A 167 21.28 -9.17 -6.98
C GLU A 167 21.06 -7.66 -7.16
N ALA A 168 22.12 -6.88 -6.97
CA ALA A 168 22.06 -5.44 -7.21
C ALA A 168 21.78 -5.19 -8.69
N SER A 169 20.67 -4.55 -9.00
CA SER A 169 20.28 -4.16 -10.34
C SER A 169 19.74 -2.73 -10.31
N GLU A 170 19.81 -2.04 -11.43
CA GLU A 170 19.30 -0.69 -11.51
C GLU A 170 17.77 -0.71 -11.64
N PHE A 171 17.11 -0.04 -10.71
CA PHE A 171 15.71 0.29 -10.79
C PHE A 171 15.55 1.80 -10.90
N TYR A 172 14.67 2.22 -11.80
CA TYR A 172 14.33 3.64 -11.92
C TYR A 172 13.57 4.14 -10.69
N GLY A 173 12.68 3.31 -10.15
CA GLY A 173 11.94 3.61 -8.95
C GLY A 173 11.48 2.38 -8.20
N VAL A 174 10.77 2.62 -7.12
CA VAL A 174 10.17 1.60 -6.25
C VAL A 174 8.70 1.92 -6.04
N PHE A 175 7.83 0.92 -6.18
CA PHE A 175 6.45 0.95 -5.71
C PHE A 175 6.41 0.18 -4.40
N ALA A 176 6.06 0.85 -3.31
CA ALA A 176 6.07 0.28 -1.98
C ALA A 176 4.77 0.59 -1.24
N HIS A 177 4.47 -0.18 -0.19
CA HIS A 177 3.42 0.24 0.73
C HIS A 177 3.98 1.16 1.80
N SER A 178 5.09 0.80 2.45
CA SER A 178 5.78 1.63 3.45
C SER A 178 6.85 2.53 2.83
N GLY A 179 7.24 3.58 3.54
CA GLY A 179 8.26 4.53 3.12
C GLY A 179 9.39 4.73 4.15
N PRO A 180 10.52 5.32 3.73
CA PRO A 180 11.61 5.66 4.63
C PRO A 180 11.20 6.72 5.65
N THR A 181 12.03 6.92 6.67
CA THR A 181 11.80 7.95 7.69
C THR A 181 11.68 9.33 7.05
N PRO A 182 10.53 10.02 7.19
CA PRO A 182 10.39 11.39 6.71
C PRO A 182 11.28 12.34 7.50
N PRO A 183 11.71 13.48 6.92
CA PRO A 183 12.42 14.52 7.65
C PRO A 183 11.59 15.05 8.84
N GLU A 184 12.24 15.47 9.92
CA GLU A 184 11.55 16.01 11.10
C GLU A 184 10.60 17.18 10.80
N CYS A 185 10.93 18.01 9.79
CA CYS A 185 10.07 19.12 9.37
C CYS A 185 8.79 18.67 8.66
N MET A 186 8.74 17.41 8.19
CA MET A 186 7.58 16.75 7.61
C MET A 186 7.06 15.68 8.56
N LYS A 187 6.96 16.01 9.85
CA LYS A 187 6.39 15.09 10.82
C LYS A 187 5.03 14.65 10.34
N SER A 188 4.97 13.45 9.78
CA SER A 188 3.71 12.84 9.41
C SER A 188 2.83 12.79 10.64
N HIS A 189 1.53 12.92 10.45
CA HIS A 189 0.53 12.74 11.52
C HIS A 189 0.81 11.48 12.37
N PHE A 190 1.44 10.50 11.79
CA PHE A 190 1.90 9.26 12.40
C PHE A 190 3.08 9.44 13.36
N VAL A 191 4.12 10.20 13.01
CA VAL A 191 5.32 10.33 13.85
C VAL A 191 5.00 11.14 15.12
N GLU A 192 4.23 12.23 15.01
CA GLU A 192 3.79 13.00 16.17
C GLU A 192 2.78 12.26 17.03
N ASN A 193 1.84 11.56 16.42
CA ASN A 193 0.81 10.85 17.15
C ASN A 193 1.35 9.67 17.94
N TRP A 194 2.40 8.96 17.48
CA TRP A 194 2.84 7.83 18.25
C TRP A 194 3.75 8.19 19.44
N GLU A 195 4.60 9.23 19.38
CA GLU A 195 5.25 9.75 20.57
C GLU A 195 4.22 10.29 21.59
N LYS A 196 3.18 10.92 21.11
CA LYS A 196 2.06 11.37 21.92
C LYS A 196 1.27 10.20 22.50
N ARG A 197 0.95 9.20 21.68
CA ARG A 197 0.24 7.98 22.08
C ARG A 197 1.05 7.12 23.05
N GLU A 198 2.39 7.05 22.90
CA GLU A 198 3.25 6.38 23.85
C GLU A 198 3.19 7.03 25.25
N LYS A 199 3.01 8.35 25.33
CA LYS A 199 2.90 9.12 26.56
C LYS A 199 1.49 9.14 27.16
N GLU A 200 0.47 9.26 26.31
CA GLU A 200 -0.92 9.53 26.70
C GLU A 200 -1.85 8.29 26.60
N GLY A 201 -1.37 7.20 25.99
CA GLY A 201 -2.21 6.03 25.67
C GLY A 201 -2.88 6.16 24.31
N ASP A 202 -3.43 5.05 23.81
CA ASP A 202 -4.14 5.01 22.54
C ASP A 202 -5.43 5.85 22.61
N PHE A 203 -5.65 6.73 21.62
CA PHE A 203 -6.86 7.57 21.54
C PHE A 203 -8.17 6.74 21.57
N TRP A 204 -8.13 5.54 20.96
CA TRP A 204 -9.25 4.60 20.95
C TRP A 204 -9.29 3.67 22.17
N GLN A 205 -8.17 3.55 22.90
CA GLN A 205 -8.02 2.72 24.09
C GLN A 205 -7.04 3.38 25.08
N PRO A 206 -7.48 4.43 25.80
CA PRO A 206 -6.61 5.20 26.70
C PRO A 206 -5.93 4.37 27.79
N ASP A 207 -6.46 3.18 28.09
CA ASP A 207 -5.93 2.26 29.09
C ASP A 207 -4.86 1.29 28.54
N LYS A 208 -4.62 1.27 27.22
CA LYS A 208 -3.62 0.40 26.59
C LYS A 208 -2.45 1.21 26.09
N LYS A 209 -1.26 0.86 26.61
CA LYS A 209 0.02 1.32 26.06
C LYS A 209 0.30 0.63 24.74
N PHE A 210 1.07 1.29 23.86
CA PHE A 210 1.61 0.64 22.65
C PHE A 210 2.30 -0.68 23.01
N PRO A 211 2.25 -1.68 22.11
CA PRO A 211 2.98 -2.91 22.32
C PRO A 211 4.45 -2.61 22.55
N LYS A 212 5.01 -3.24 23.57
CA LYS A 212 6.44 -3.15 23.82
C LYS A 212 7.20 -3.62 22.57
N GLY A 213 8.16 -2.81 22.13
CA GLY A 213 8.95 -3.09 20.93
C GLY A 213 8.34 -2.63 19.61
N LEU A 214 7.17 -1.97 19.60
CA LEU A 214 6.60 -1.45 18.35
C LEU A 214 7.49 -0.36 17.74
N LYS A 215 8.03 0.52 18.55
CA LYS A 215 8.94 1.58 18.08
C LYS A 215 10.15 0.99 17.38
N GLU A 216 10.81 0.10 18.06
CA GLU A 216 12.00 -0.58 17.58
C GLU A 216 11.71 -1.32 16.26
N THR A 217 10.54 -1.95 16.15
CA THR A 217 10.14 -2.65 14.92
C THR A 217 9.91 -1.69 13.77
N ILE A 218 9.28 -0.52 13.99
CA ILE A 218 9.08 0.52 12.98
C ILE A 218 10.41 1.14 12.55
N GLU A 219 11.30 1.41 13.52
CA GLU A 219 12.65 1.94 13.24
C GLU A 219 13.45 0.94 12.40
N GLU A 220 13.38 -0.34 12.73
CA GLU A 220 14.02 -1.43 11.96
C GLU A 220 13.47 -1.53 10.53
N GLU A 221 12.14 -1.45 10.34
CA GLU A 221 11.54 -1.44 8.99
C GLU A 221 12.07 -0.26 8.16
N ARG A 222 12.15 0.93 8.74
CA ARG A 222 12.67 2.12 8.08
C ARG A 222 14.15 2.02 7.74
N GLU A 223 14.96 1.46 8.63
CA GLU A 223 16.37 1.16 8.37
C GLU A 223 16.52 0.16 7.21
N ASN A 224 15.65 -0.83 7.13
CA ASN A 224 15.65 -1.81 6.04
C ASN A 224 15.25 -1.16 4.71
N ILE A 225 14.31 -0.21 4.71
CA ILE A 225 14.00 0.61 3.53
C ILE A 225 15.22 1.44 3.11
N ASP A 226 15.92 2.09 4.04
CA ASP A 226 17.16 2.83 3.75
C ASP A 226 18.25 1.92 3.13
N LYS A 227 18.36 0.65 3.57
CA LYS A 227 19.27 -0.35 2.96
C LYS A 227 18.84 -0.70 1.52
N ILE A 228 17.54 -0.84 1.26
CA ILE A 228 17.02 -1.07 -0.11
C ILE A 228 17.37 0.11 -1.01
N ILE A 229 17.13 1.34 -0.55
CA ILE A 229 17.51 2.56 -1.29
C ILE A 229 19.01 2.59 -1.58
N ALA A 230 19.85 2.31 -0.58
CA ALA A 230 21.31 2.31 -0.73
C ALA A 230 21.79 1.23 -1.71
N LYS A 231 21.14 0.06 -1.75
CA LYS A 231 21.49 -1.07 -2.60
C LYS A 231 21.12 -0.85 -4.06
N PHE A 232 19.86 -0.48 -4.31
CA PHE A 232 19.31 -0.40 -5.66
C PHE A 232 19.37 1.01 -6.25
N LYS A 233 19.63 2.03 -5.43
CA LYS A 233 19.77 3.44 -5.80
C LYS A 233 18.65 3.95 -6.73
N PRO A 234 17.37 3.69 -6.38
CA PRO A 234 16.27 4.16 -7.19
C PRO A 234 16.24 5.69 -7.19
N LYS A 235 15.83 6.27 -8.32
CA LYS A 235 15.60 7.72 -8.38
C LYS A 235 14.35 8.13 -7.60
N TYR A 236 13.32 7.26 -7.61
CA TYR A 236 12.03 7.51 -6.98
C TYR A 236 11.58 6.38 -6.06
N TRP A 237 10.91 6.76 -4.99
CA TRP A 237 10.20 5.87 -4.07
C TRP A 237 8.76 6.37 -3.93
N PHE A 238 7.77 5.55 -4.33
CA PHE A 238 6.35 5.88 -4.22
C PHE A 238 5.71 4.94 -3.21
N ASN A 239 5.02 5.50 -2.21
CA ASN A 239 4.38 4.70 -1.18
C ASN A 239 3.02 5.26 -0.73
N GLY A 240 2.17 4.38 -0.16
CA GLY A 240 0.96 4.67 0.59
C GLY A 240 1.23 4.71 2.10
N HIS A 241 0.40 4.01 2.87
CA HIS A 241 0.51 3.73 4.30
C HIS A 241 0.44 4.94 5.24
N TYR A 242 1.05 6.05 4.90
CA TYR A 242 1.12 7.21 5.81
C TYR A 242 -0.17 8.03 5.86
N HIS A 243 -1.14 7.75 4.99
CA HIS A 243 -2.40 8.51 4.87
C HIS A 243 -2.16 10.02 4.80
N GLN A 244 -1.13 10.42 4.10
CA GLN A 244 -0.71 11.81 3.97
C GLN A 244 0.08 12.02 2.67
N ASP A 245 -0.24 13.07 1.94
CA ASP A 245 0.60 13.52 0.83
C ASP A 245 1.91 14.12 1.37
N ALA A 246 3.03 13.57 0.93
CA ALA A 246 4.35 14.11 1.25
C ALA A 246 5.32 13.91 0.09
N HIS A 247 6.25 14.86 -0.06
CA HIS A 247 7.37 14.77 -1.00
C HIS A 247 8.65 15.23 -0.30
N PHE A 248 9.67 14.39 -0.31
CA PHE A 248 10.98 14.70 0.31
C PHE A 248 12.09 13.86 -0.34
N GLU A 249 13.32 14.21 -0.06
CA GLU A 249 14.49 13.42 -0.48
C GLU A 249 15.03 12.58 0.67
N ARG A 250 15.41 11.33 0.38
CA ARG A 250 16.09 10.44 1.31
C ARG A 250 17.22 9.68 0.60
N ASN A 251 18.46 9.89 1.04
CA ASN A 251 19.65 9.20 0.50
C ASN A 251 19.79 9.31 -1.04
N GLY A 252 19.45 10.46 -1.63
CA GLY A 252 19.47 10.69 -3.07
C GLY A 252 18.28 10.11 -3.83
N CYS A 253 17.28 9.59 -3.12
CA CYS A 253 16.02 9.11 -3.68
C CYS A 253 14.90 10.12 -3.37
N GLU A 254 14.11 10.51 -4.38
CA GLU A 254 12.92 11.32 -4.19
C GLU A 254 11.75 10.45 -3.75
N VAL A 255 11.17 10.76 -2.60
CA VAL A 255 10.11 9.98 -1.95
C VAL A 255 8.78 10.71 -2.09
N PHE A 256 7.77 10.00 -2.59
CA PHE A 256 6.38 10.46 -2.70
C PHE A 256 5.47 9.53 -1.88
N ALA A 257 4.96 10.03 -0.77
CA ALA A 257 3.90 9.37 -0.03
C ALA A 257 2.55 9.89 -0.52
N LEU A 258 1.61 8.99 -0.78
CA LEU A 258 0.27 9.32 -1.24
C LEU A 258 -0.77 9.09 -0.13
N ASP A 259 -1.66 10.06 0.04
CA ASP A 259 -2.83 9.95 0.92
C ASP A 259 -3.84 8.92 0.37
N ILE A 260 -4.82 8.54 1.19
CA ILE A 260 -5.92 7.62 0.83
C ILE A 260 -6.59 8.09 -0.47
N VAL A 261 -6.70 7.16 -1.43
CA VAL A 261 -7.31 7.38 -2.77
C VAL A 261 -6.81 8.62 -3.51
N LYS A 262 -5.58 9.01 -3.25
CA LYS A 262 -4.89 10.08 -3.99
C LYS A 262 -4.24 9.50 -5.24
N PHE A 263 -4.41 10.18 -6.37
CA PHE A 263 -3.79 9.80 -7.64
C PHE A 263 -2.58 10.67 -7.97
N LEU A 264 -1.52 10.03 -8.48
CA LEU A 264 -0.31 10.63 -9.02
C LEU A 264 -0.05 10.05 -10.42
N GLU A 265 0.15 10.91 -11.41
CA GLU A 265 0.50 10.48 -12.76
C GLU A 265 2.01 10.20 -12.85
N LEU A 266 2.36 8.93 -13.09
CA LEU A 266 3.76 8.47 -13.09
C LEU A 266 4.57 9.07 -14.25
N ASP A 267 3.94 9.25 -15.43
CA ASP A 267 4.59 9.73 -16.63
C ASP A 267 5.23 11.12 -16.49
N ARG A 268 4.81 11.89 -15.49
CA ARG A 268 5.42 13.20 -15.17
C ARG A 268 6.83 13.10 -14.57
N TYR A 269 7.23 11.90 -14.13
CA TYR A 269 8.50 11.63 -13.44
C TYR A 269 9.46 10.82 -14.30
N GLU A 270 9.03 10.31 -15.43
CA GLU A 270 9.83 9.58 -16.41
C GLU A 270 10.40 10.49 -17.49
#